data_bfcf407bb5de0a7694afe1247e7df4c6
#
_entry.id   bfcf407bb5de0a7694afe1247e7df4c6
#
_cell.length_a   1.000
_cell.length_b   1.000
_cell.length_c   1.000
_cell.angle_alpha   90.00
_cell.angle_beta   90.00
_cell.angle_gamma   90.00
#
_symmetry.space_group_name_H-M   'P 1'
#
loop_
_entity.id
_entity.type
_entity.pdbx_description
1 polymer ?
#
loop_
_entity_poly.entity_id
_entity_poly.type
_entity_poly.pdbx_seq_one_letter_code
_entity_poly.pdbx_strand_id
1 'polypeptide(L)'
;ITYHPEKILALSAYNETKYVLPLRLISNDLAINPARNTSFLAFTILEPIVHISNAGVYNINPDLTSTMDIQIGVPFTNKWDILCNLTEDLSLIDEYNQINKVNFTLLPENAYTAPESVTLQEGVSQITASYQLKNNLVPGNYILPIKIGSITASQGGVPNNSLVIDEESNVLFCIVKEGNKINKSGWEVIECSSEHAGNEATYMIDDNESTYWHCKFKNEAGSSVPPFHFIIDMKKEITIAQIDLLNRGDGAANNIKWVE
;
A
#
# COMPACT_ATOMS: atom_id res chain seq x y z
N ILE A 1 -8.12 -6.48 -41.14
CA ILE A 1 -8.32 -5.07 -40.73
C ILE A 1 -6.98 -4.60 -40.19
N THR A 2 -6.42 -3.56 -40.78
CA THR A 2 -5.23 -2.88 -40.25
C THR A 2 -5.70 -1.75 -39.37
N TYR A 3 -5.20 -1.65 -38.15
CA TYR A 3 -5.45 -0.54 -37.25
C TYR A 3 -4.22 0.35 -37.17
N HIS A 4 -4.44 1.59 -36.82
CA HIS A 4 -3.41 2.62 -36.67
C HIS A 4 -3.34 3.06 -35.19
N PRO A 5 -2.38 2.49 -34.40
CA PRO A 5 -2.29 2.76 -32.98
C PRO A 5 -2.19 4.25 -32.64
N GLU A 6 -1.42 4.99 -33.43
CA GLU A 6 -1.21 6.43 -33.27
C GLU A 6 -2.50 7.24 -33.42
N LYS A 7 -3.45 6.79 -34.24
CA LYS A 7 -4.77 7.43 -34.38
C LYS A 7 -5.70 7.06 -33.24
N ILE A 8 -5.57 5.84 -32.71
CA ILE A 8 -6.36 5.39 -31.55
C ILE A 8 -5.92 6.12 -30.30
N LEU A 9 -4.60 6.24 -30.08
CA LEU A 9 -4.05 6.96 -28.94
C LEU A 9 -4.32 8.46 -28.95
N ALA A 10 -4.59 9.04 -30.14
CA ALA A 10 -5.04 10.42 -30.28
C ALA A 10 -6.49 10.65 -29.79
N LEU A 11 -7.26 9.58 -29.54
CA LEU A 11 -8.58 9.69 -28.92
C LEU A 11 -8.39 9.92 -27.43
N SER A 12 -8.83 11.08 -26.94
CA SER A 12 -8.50 11.59 -25.61
C SER A 12 -9.36 11.05 -24.46
N ALA A 13 -10.30 10.14 -24.72
CA ALA A 13 -11.15 9.58 -23.70
C ALA A 13 -10.82 8.10 -23.50
N TYR A 14 -10.31 7.78 -22.31
CA TYR A 14 -9.87 6.45 -21.90
C TYR A 14 -10.89 5.77 -20.99
N ASN A 15 -10.66 4.50 -20.72
CA ASN A 15 -11.27 3.65 -19.70
C ASN A 15 -12.80 3.50 -19.77
N GLU A 16 -13.59 4.53 -19.60
CA GLU A 16 -15.06 4.43 -19.53
C GLU A 16 -15.76 4.67 -20.87
N THR A 17 -15.09 5.38 -21.78
CA THR A 17 -15.68 5.69 -23.09
C THR A 17 -15.64 4.49 -24.03
N LYS A 18 -16.79 4.14 -24.56
CA LYS A 18 -16.91 3.09 -25.59
C LYS A 18 -16.92 3.72 -26.96
N TYR A 19 -15.95 3.34 -27.76
CA TYR A 19 -15.88 3.69 -29.18
C TYR A 19 -16.55 2.63 -30.03
N VAL A 20 -17.20 3.02 -31.11
CA VAL A 20 -17.87 2.10 -32.01
C VAL A 20 -17.37 2.31 -33.44
N LEU A 21 -16.81 1.27 -34.04
CA LEU A 21 -16.42 1.26 -35.43
C LEU A 21 -17.46 0.47 -36.25
N PRO A 22 -18.27 1.16 -37.08
CA PRO A 22 -19.16 0.47 -38.02
C PRO A 22 -18.36 -0.13 -39.17
N LEU A 23 -18.56 -1.40 -39.42
CA LEU A 23 -17.94 -2.14 -40.53
C LEU A 23 -19.05 -2.54 -41.51
N ARG A 24 -18.88 -2.22 -42.78
CA ARG A 24 -19.82 -2.57 -43.84
C ARG A 24 -19.17 -3.49 -44.86
N LEU A 25 -19.83 -4.60 -45.14
CA LEU A 25 -19.43 -5.50 -46.22
C LEU A 25 -19.84 -4.87 -47.57
N ILE A 26 -18.88 -4.76 -48.48
CA ILE A 26 -19.07 -4.28 -49.84
C ILE A 26 -18.52 -5.35 -50.79
N SER A 27 -19.25 -5.67 -51.85
CA SER A 27 -18.78 -6.54 -52.90
C SER A 27 -19.20 -5.97 -54.26
N ASN A 28 -18.32 -6.08 -55.25
CA ASN A 28 -18.61 -5.70 -56.64
C ASN A 28 -19.14 -6.87 -57.47
N ASP A 29 -18.92 -8.10 -57.00
CA ASP A 29 -19.16 -9.31 -57.79
C ASP A 29 -20.33 -10.15 -57.28
N LEU A 30 -20.74 -9.95 -56.03
CA LEU A 30 -21.77 -10.73 -55.38
C LEU A 30 -22.85 -9.84 -54.77
N ALA A 31 -24.10 -10.28 -54.88
CA ALA A 31 -25.22 -9.64 -54.20
C ALA A 31 -25.05 -9.74 -52.67
N ILE A 32 -25.14 -8.62 -51.98
CA ILE A 32 -25.01 -8.56 -50.49
C ILE A 32 -26.43 -8.34 -49.92
N ASN A 33 -26.74 -9.07 -48.88
CA ASN A 33 -27.97 -8.80 -48.12
C ASN A 33 -27.88 -7.46 -47.37
N PRO A 34 -28.64 -6.44 -47.79
CA PRO A 34 -28.55 -5.11 -47.18
C PRO A 34 -28.95 -5.06 -45.69
N ALA A 35 -29.74 -6.03 -45.22
CA ALA A 35 -30.14 -6.12 -43.82
C ALA A 35 -29.08 -6.77 -42.92
N ARG A 36 -28.03 -7.36 -43.50
CA ARG A 36 -26.97 -8.08 -42.75
C ARG A 36 -25.57 -7.75 -43.23
N ASN A 37 -25.33 -6.62 -43.82
CA ASN A 37 -24.04 -6.20 -44.35
C ASN A 37 -23.26 -5.24 -43.42
N THR A 38 -23.80 -4.94 -42.27
CA THR A 38 -23.14 -4.02 -41.30
C THR A 38 -22.92 -4.75 -39.98
N SER A 39 -21.72 -4.61 -39.44
CA SER A 39 -21.34 -5.03 -38.07
C SER A 39 -20.75 -3.86 -37.33
N PHE A 40 -20.88 -3.88 -36.01
CA PHE A 40 -20.34 -2.86 -35.14
C PHE A 40 -19.27 -3.48 -34.24
N LEU A 41 -18.05 -2.94 -34.27
CA LEU A 41 -16.99 -3.27 -33.33
C LEU A 41 -17.00 -2.20 -32.23
N ALA A 42 -17.35 -2.59 -31.03
CA ALA A 42 -17.26 -1.73 -29.85
C ALA A 42 -15.95 -2.02 -29.10
N PHE A 43 -15.23 -0.99 -28.69
CA PHE A 43 -13.99 -1.12 -27.93
C PHE A 43 -13.83 0.05 -26.96
N THR A 44 -13.04 -0.19 -25.92
CA THR A 44 -12.58 0.84 -24.96
C THR A 44 -11.07 0.94 -25.11
N ILE A 45 -10.56 2.15 -25.01
CA ILE A 45 -9.12 2.41 -24.98
C ILE A 45 -8.72 2.46 -23.51
N LEU A 46 -7.80 1.62 -23.11
CA LEU A 46 -7.19 1.68 -21.79
C LEU A 46 -6.01 2.67 -21.81
N GLU A 47 -5.87 3.40 -20.74
CA GLU A 47 -4.77 4.35 -20.61
C GLU A 47 -3.44 3.59 -20.54
N PRO A 48 -2.45 3.98 -21.35
CA PRO A 48 -1.17 3.26 -21.42
C PRO A 48 -0.24 3.69 -20.29
N ILE A 49 -0.67 3.54 -19.04
CA ILE A 49 0.07 3.96 -17.86
C ILE A 49 0.72 2.81 -17.12
N VAL A 50 1.84 3.12 -16.45
CA VAL A 50 2.47 2.30 -15.41
C VAL A 50 2.38 3.11 -14.11
N HIS A 51 1.92 2.48 -13.04
CA HIS A 51 1.63 3.16 -11.78
C HIS A 51 2.09 2.34 -10.56
N ILE A 52 2.20 3.00 -9.43
CA ILE A 52 2.33 2.33 -8.13
C ILE A 52 0.92 2.06 -7.62
N SER A 53 0.52 0.78 -7.60
CA SER A 53 -0.86 0.37 -7.25
C SER A 53 -1.20 0.63 -5.78
N ASN A 54 -0.21 0.72 -4.91
CA ASN A 54 -0.34 1.10 -3.50
C ASN A 54 0.28 2.48 -3.21
N ALA A 55 0.22 3.40 -4.19
CA ALA A 55 0.67 4.78 -4.01
C ALA A 55 0.00 5.45 -2.80
N GLY A 56 0.68 6.44 -2.21
CA GLY A 56 0.21 7.15 -1.02
C GLY A 56 1.10 6.90 0.19
N VAL A 57 0.50 6.63 1.37
CA VAL A 57 1.24 6.49 2.62
C VAL A 57 1.20 5.05 3.12
N TYR A 58 2.37 4.49 3.37
CA TYR A 58 2.56 3.16 3.93
C TYR A 58 3.33 3.25 5.26
N ASN A 59 2.63 3.00 6.37
CA ASN A 59 3.23 3.02 7.70
C ASN A 59 3.80 1.64 8.02
N ILE A 60 5.04 1.63 8.47
CA ILE A 60 5.80 0.44 8.80
C ILE A 60 6.10 0.46 10.29
N ASN A 61 5.76 -0.63 10.95
CA ASN A 61 6.25 -0.92 12.29
C ASN A 61 7.43 -1.89 12.15
N PRO A 62 8.68 -1.47 12.42
CA PRO A 62 9.87 -2.31 12.27
C PRO A 62 9.86 -3.57 13.12
N ASP A 63 9.10 -3.58 14.23
CA ASP A 63 8.91 -4.75 15.08
C ASP A 63 8.05 -5.85 14.46
N LEU A 64 7.17 -5.50 13.53
CA LEU A 64 6.21 -6.41 12.90
C LEU A 64 6.57 -6.79 11.47
N THR A 65 7.27 -5.92 10.76
CA THR A 65 7.69 -6.16 9.38
C THR A 65 9.05 -5.57 9.08
N SER A 66 9.84 -6.32 8.35
CA SER A 66 11.14 -5.88 7.83
C SER A 66 11.09 -5.49 6.36
N THR A 67 9.90 -5.42 5.74
CA THR A 67 9.75 -5.13 4.31
C THR A 67 8.89 -3.91 4.05
N MET A 68 9.29 -3.14 3.03
CA MET A 68 8.51 -2.08 2.40
C MET A 68 8.20 -2.54 0.98
N ASP A 69 6.94 -2.92 0.74
CA ASP A 69 6.53 -3.50 -0.53
C ASP A 69 5.88 -2.45 -1.44
N ILE A 70 6.49 -2.21 -2.59
CA ILE A 70 6.00 -1.32 -3.62
C ILE A 70 5.34 -2.16 -4.70
N GLN A 71 4.05 -1.98 -4.93
CA GLN A 71 3.30 -2.70 -5.96
C GLN A 71 3.23 -1.85 -7.23
N ILE A 72 3.83 -2.34 -8.31
CA ILE A 72 3.86 -1.67 -9.60
C ILE A 72 2.97 -2.42 -10.57
N GLY A 73 2.11 -1.71 -11.26
CA GLY A 73 1.12 -2.32 -12.13
C GLY A 73 0.77 -1.53 -13.39
N VAL A 74 -0.01 -2.18 -14.23
CA VAL A 74 -0.64 -1.61 -15.43
C VAL A 74 -2.13 -1.96 -15.44
N PRO A 75 -3.03 -1.06 -15.90
CA PRO A 75 -4.48 -1.31 -15.89
C PRO A 75 -4.99 -2.16 -17.05
N PHE A 76 -4.10 -2.81 -17.80
CA PHE A 76 -4.42 -3.58 -18.99
C PHE A 76 -3.71 -4.95 -19.01
N THR A 77 -4.07 -5.81 -19.95
CA THR A 77 -3.32 -7.07 -20.19
C THR A 77 -1.96 -6.72 -20.75
N ASN A 78 -0.92 -6.91 -19.95
CA ASN A 78 0.45 -6.58 -20.34
C ASN A 78 0.93 -7.44 -21.51
N LYS A 79 1.49 -6.80 -22.54
CA LYS A 79 2.04 -7.42 -23.75
C LYS A 79 3.54 -7.17 -23.90
N TRP A 80 4.16 -6.55 -22.92
CA TRP A 80 5.56 -6.11 -22.98
C TRP A 80 6.33 -6.57 -21.74
N ASP A 81 7.64 -6.67 -21.90
CA ASP A 81 8.55 -6.61 -20.76
C ASP A 81 8.77 -5.15 -20.42
N ILE A 82 8.35 -4.73 -19.23
CA ILE A 82 8.43 -3.34 -18.77
C ILE A 82 9.44 -3.28 -17.64
N LEU A 83 10.61 -2.72 -17.90
CA LEU A 83 11.61 -2.41 -16.87
C LEU A 83 11.23 -1.09 -16.20
N CYS A 84 11.05 -1.14 -14.89
CA CYS A 84 10.78 0.03 -14.05
C CYS A 84 12.01 0.29 -13.17
N ASN A 85 12.68 1.41 -13.35
CA ASN A 85 13.74 1.88 -12.48
C ASN A 85 13.12 2.66 -11.31
N LEU A 86 13.49 2.29 -10.09
CA LEU A 86 13.02 2.93 -8.87
C LEU A 86 13.99 4.01 -8.43
N THR A 87 13.45 5.06 -7.82
CA THR A 87 14.25 6.15 -7.26
C THR A 87 13.56 6.73 -6.02
N GLU A 88 14.36 7.26 -5.11
CA GLU A 88 13.88 8.03 -3.98
C GLU A 88 13.82 9.52 -4.37
N ASP A 89 12.67 10.17 -4.12
CA ASP A 89 12.51 11.60 -4.36
C ASP A 89 12.56 12.41 -3.07
N LEU A 90 13.78 12.77 -2.68
CA LEU A 90 14.03 13.46 -1.42
C LEU A 90 13.42 14.86 -1.35
N SER A 91 13.12 15.48 -2.50
CA SER A 91 12.49 16.81 -2.55
C SER A 91 11.08 16.82 -1.98
N LEU A 92 10.43 15.65 -1.90
CA LEU A 92 9.06 15.51 -1.38
C LEU A 92 8.98 15.49 0.15
N ILE A 93 10.12 15.35 0.86
CA ILE A 93 10.11 15.21 2.33
C ILE A 93 9.66 16.50 3.00
N ASP A 94 10.22 17.62 2.59
CA ASP A 94 9.88 18.92 3.19
C ASP A 94 8.41 19.29 2.92
N GLU A 95 7.93 19.05 1.71
CA GLU A 95 6.54 19.26 1.34
C GLU A 95 5.60 18.39 2.16
N TYR A 96 5.92 17.08 2.28
CA TYR A 96 5.14 16.15 3.09
C TYR A 96 5.06 16.60 4.56
N ASN A 97 6.21 16.97 5.14
CA ASN A 97 6.29 17.45 6.51
C ASN A 97 5.44 18.70 6.74
N GLN A 98 5.51 19.65 5.81
CA GLN A 98 4.75 20.91 5.90
C GLN A 98 3.24 20.66 5.82
N ILE A 99 2.79 19.86 4.85
CA ILE A 99 1.37 19.57 4.63
C ILE A 99 0.78 18.81 5.84
N ASN A 100 1.50 17.81 6.33
CA ASN A 100 1.01 16.94 7.39
C ASN A 100 1.36 17.44 8.80
N LYS A 101 2.09 18.56 8.94
CA LYS A 101 2.53 19.14 10.23
C LYS A 101 3.33 18.17 11.10
N VAL A 102 4.22 17.42 10.44
CA VAL A 102 5.10 16.43 11.06
C VAL A 102 6.57 16.81 10.82
N ASN A 103 7.50 16.08 11.43
CA ASN A 103 8.93 16.32 11.26
C ASN A 103 9.64 14.97 11.06
N PHE A 104 9.40 14.36 9.91
CA PHE A 104 10.10 13.14 9.52
C PHE A 104 11.45 13.47 8.90
N THR A 105 12.43 12.63 9.19
CA THR A 105 13.76 12.69 8.56
C THR A 105 13.89 11.59 7.52
N LEU A 106 14.82 11.77 6.57
CA LEU A 106 15.10 10.72 5.58
C LEU A 106 15.51 9.42 6.27
N LEU A 107 14.94 8.30 5.82
CA LEU A 107 15.39 6.97 6.22
C LEU A 107 16.85 6.78 5.75
N PRO A 108 17.81 6.48 6.64
CA PRO A 108 19.22 6.35 6.26
C PRO A 108 19.47 5.23 5.23
N GLU A 109 20.30 5.47 4.23
CA GLU A 109 20.61 4.49 3.16
C GLU A 109 21.16 3.17 3.70
N ASN A 110 21.88 3.20 4.82
CA ASN A 110 22.39 1.99 5.47
C ASN A 110 21.32 1.21 6.25
N ALA A 111 20.13 1.75 6.40
CA ALA A 111 19.02 1.14 7.14
C ALA A 111 18.17 0.19 6.29
N TYR A 112 18.36 0.13 5.00
CA TYR A 112 17.62 -0.76 4.12
C TYR A 112 18.49 -1.31 2.97
N THR A 113 17.94 -2.25 2.22
CA THR A 113 18.42 -2.67 0.90
C THR A 113 17.24 -2.61 -0.06
N ALA A 114 17.49 -2.11 -1.28
CA ALA A 114 16.49 -1.86 -2.29
C ALA A 114 16.87 -2.52 -3.63
N PRO A 115 15.91 -2.99 -4.44
CA PRO A 115 16.16 -3.25 -5.84
C PRO A 115 16.25 -1.93 -6.60
N GLU A 116 17.25 -1.78 -7.47
CA GLU A 116 17.37 -0.61 -8.34
C GLU A 116 16.26 -0.59 -9.41
N SER A 117 15.79 -1.76 -9.82
CA SER A 117 14.75 -1.92 -10.83
C SER A 117 13.99 -3.22 -10.66
N VAL A 118 12.79 -3.27 -11.24
CA VAL A 118 11.99 -4.49 -11.39
C VAL A 118 11.42 -4.57 -12.80
N THR A 119 11.17 -5.79 -13.30
CA THR A 119 10.62 -6.01 -14.63
C THR A 119 9.25 -6.66 -14.54
N LEU A 120 8.23 -5.95 -15.01
CA LEU A 120 6.92 -6.52 -15.31
C LEU A 120 7.04 -7.33 -16.61
N GLN A 121 7.05 -8.63 -16.53
CA GLN A 121 7.15 -9.49 -17.71
C GLN A 121 5.86 -9.50 -18.53
N GLU A 122 5.93 -9.82 -19.81
CA GLU A 122 4.75 -10.05 -20.66
C GLU A 122 3.78 -11.02 -19.97
N GLY A 123 2.49 -10.67 -19.97
CA GLY A 123 1.43 -11.43 -19.33
C GLY A 123 1.21 -11.13 -17.85
N VAL A 124 2.15 -10.44 -17.19
CA VAL A 124 2.05 -10.04 -15.78
C VAL A 124 1.57 -8.61 -15.70
N SER A 125 0.48 -8.34 -14.97
CA SER A 125 -0.10 -7.00 -14.83
C SER A 125 0.33 -6.27 -13.56
N GLN A 126 0.98 -6.97 -12.61
CA GLN A 126 1.47 -6.38 -11.35
C GLN A 126 2.69 -7.13 -10.84
N ILE A 127 3.65 -6.39 -10.26
CA ILE A 127 4.83 -6.94 -9.59
C ILE A 127 5.08 -6.19 -8.29
N THR A 128 5.74 -6.85 -7.34
CA THR A 128 6.17 -6.24 -6.08
C THR A 128 7.67 -6.04 -6.07
N ALA A 129 8.11 -4.83 -5.76
CA ALA A 129 9.48 -4.50 -5.41
C ALA A 129 9.59 -4.38 -3.89
N SER A 130 10.40 -5.23 -3.26
CA SER A 130 10.53 -5.26 -1.80
C SER A 130 11.83 -4.62 -1.37
N TYR A 131 11.74 -3.57 -0.58
CA TYR A 131 12.84 -2.96 0.15
C TYR A 131 12.96 -3.65 1.51
N GLN A 132 14.15 -4.11 1.88
CA GLN A 132 14.37 -4.82 3.14
C GLN A 132 14.95 -3.87 4.18
N LEU A 133 14.23 -3.67 5.30
CA LEU A 133 14.74 -2.94 6.46
C LEU A 133 15.80 -3.78 7.18
N LYS A 134 16.78 -3.09 7.75
CA LYS A 134 17.82 -3.67 8.60
C LYS A 134 17.56 -3.26 10.05
N ASN A 135 17.93 -4.13 10.99
CA ASN A 135 17.76 -3.91 12.43
C ASN A 135 18.86 -3.00 13.02
N ASN A 136 19.12 -1.86 12.37
CA ASN A 136 20.16 -0.91 12.79
C ASN A 136 19.66 0.53 12.87
N LEU A 137 18.35 0.74 12.85
CA LEU A 137 17.76 2.06 13.02
C LEU A 137 17.95 2.55 14.44
N VAL A 138 18.32 3.80 14.59
CA VAL A 138 18.22 4.50 15.87
C VAL A 138 16.79 5.04 16.05
N PRO A 139 16.34 5.29 17.29
CA PRO A 139 15.02 5.86 17.50
C PRO A 139 14.80 7.14 16.73
N GLY A 140 13.68 7.22 16.00
CA GLY A 140 13.36 8.36 15.15
C GLY A 140 12.11 8.13 14.31
N ASN A 141 11.66 9.21 13.68
CA ASN A 141 10.56 9.18 12.73
C ASN A 141 11.15 9.40 11.33
N TYR A 142 11.05 8.38 10.50
CA TYR A 142 11.68 8.36 9.17
C TYR A 142 10.64 8.31 8.07
N ILE A 143 11.00 8.85 6.92
CA ILE A 143 10.22 8.80 5.68
C ILE A 143 11.13 8.45 4.51
N LEU A 144 10.65 7.62 3.60
CA LEU A 144 11.31 7.30 2.33
C LEU A 144 10.27 7.45 1.21
N PRO A 145 10.33 8.53 0.41
CA PRO A 145 9.50 8.68 -0.79
C PRO A 145 10.10 7.87 -1.93
N ILE A 146 9.39 6.85 -2.38
CA ILE A 146 9.81 5.97 -3.49
C ILE A 146 8.91 6.21 -4.68
N LYS A 147 9.50 6.32 -5.88
CA LYS A 147 8.76 6.45 -7.14
C LYS A 147 9.38 5.66 -8.28
N ILE A 148 8.61 5.48 -9.34
CA ILE A 148 9.12 5.02 -10.62
C ILE A 148 9.80 6.23 -11.28
N GLY A 149 11.12 6.19 -11.40
CA GLY A 149 11.90 7.26 -12.02
C GLY A 149 11.91 7.20 -13.54
N SER A 150 11.92 5.98 -14.10
CA SER A 150 11.83 5.77 -15.54
C SER A 150 11.32 4.38 -15.88
N ILE A 151 10.77 4.24 -17.07
CA ILE A 151 10.34 2.96 -17.63
C ILE A 151 10.95 2.73 -19.01
N THR A 152 11.20 1.45 -19.34
CA THR A 152 11.51 1.02 -20.69
C THR A 152 10.66 -0.20 -20.99
N ALA A 153 9.96 -0.22 -22.13
CA ALA A 153 9.12 -1.34 -22.51
C ALA A 153 9.52 -1.89 -23.88
N SER A 154 9.50 -3.21 -24.01
CA SER A 154 9.78 -3.88 -25.28
C SER A 154 8.99 -5.19 -25.42
N GLN A 155 8.75 -5.62 -26.66
CA GLN A 155 8.20 -6.92 -26.98
C GLN A 155 9.07 -7.56 -28.07
N GLY A 156 9.63 -8.73 -27.77
CA GLY A 156 10.53 -9.41 -28.71
C GLY A 156 11.74 -8.53 -29.13
N GLY A 157 12.22 -7.66 -28.25
CA GLY A 157 13.31 -6.72 -28.53
C GLY A 157 12.90 -5.44 -29.27
N VAL A 158 11.61 -5.25 -29.59
CA VAL A 158 11.09 -4.02 -30.22
C VAL A 158 10.60 -3.06 -29.14
N PRO A 159 11.18 -1.85 -29.05
CA PRO A 159 10.78 -0.87 -28.02
C PRO A 159 9.34 -0.40 -28.21
N ASN A 160 8.68 -0.14 -27.05
CA ASN A 160 7.38 0.54 -26.99
C ASN A 160 7.52 1.84 -26.19
N ASN A 161 7.37 2.97 -26.87
CA ASN A 161 7.47 4.31 -26.28
C ASN A 161 6.09 4.94 -26.00
N SER A 162 5.01 4.16 -26.06
CA SER A 162 3.66 4.66 -25.80
C SER A 162 3.26 4.61 -24.33
N LEU A 163 3.98 3.81 -23.53
CA LEU A 163 3.74 3.73 -22.10
C LEU A 163 4.31 4.93 -21.38
N VAL A 164 3.55 5.48 -20.45
CA VAL A 164 3.95 6.60 -19.60
C VAL A 164 3.78 6.26 -18.13
N ILE A 165 4.49 6.96 -17.27
CA ILE A 165 4.30 6.86 -15.82
C ILE A 165 3.07 7.70 -15.44
N ASP A 166 2.20 7.15 -14.60
CA ASP A 166 1.08 7.88 -14.02
C ASP A 166 1.59 8.77 -12.87
N GLU A 167 1.71 10.06 -13.12
CA GLU A 167 2.23 11.01 -12.13
C GLU A 167 1.33 11.16 -10.89
N GLU A 168 0.04 10.84 -10.98
CA GLU A 168 -0.89 10.91 -9.84
C GLU A 168 -0.73 9.72 -8.90
N SER A 169 -0.29 8.57 -9.41
CA SER A 169 -0.11 7.32 -8.66
C SER A 169 1.34 6.83 -8.74
N ASN A 170 2.32 7.75 -8.62
CA ASN A 170 3.73 7.43 -8.78
C ASN A 170 4.56 7.55 -7.50
N VAL A 171 3.99 7.89 -6.36
CA VAL A 171 4.76 8.05 -5.12
C VAL A 171 4.19 7.18 -4.00
N LEU A 172 5.06 6.41 -3.35
CA LEU A 172 4.77 5.73 -2.09
C LEU A 172 5.65 6.35 -0.99
N PHE A 173 5.03 6.96 0.00
CA PHE A 173 5.70 7.44 1.21
C PHE A 173 5.77 6.31 2.23
N CYS A 174 6.92 5.68 2.35
CA CYS A 174 7.17 4.69 3.40
C CYS A 174 7.56 5.41 4.69
N ILE A 175 6.70 5.30 5.71
CA ILE A 175 6.92 5.90 7.02
C ILE A 175 7.37 4.83 7.99
N VAL A 176 8.55 5.01 8.56
CA VAL A 176 9.13 4.12 9.55
C VAL A 176 9.29 4.88 10.87
N LYS A 177 8.61 4.41 11.89
CA LYS A 177 8.73 4.97 13.24
C LYS A 177 9.48 3.99 14.12
N GLU A 178 10.74 4.30 14.39
CA GLU A 178 11.57 3.52 15.32
C GLU A 178 11.55 4.20 16.68
N GLY A 179 11.03 3.53 17.69
CA GLY A 179 10.91 4.05 19.04
C GLY A 179 11.85 3.34 20.01
N ASN A 180 12.27 4.04 21.06
CA ASN A 180 12.77 3.36 22.25
C ASN A 180 11.59 2.73 22.95
N LYS A 181 11.51 1.39 22.95
CA LYS A 181 10.56 0.70 23.82
C LYS A 181 10.87 1.06 25.28
N ILE A 182 9.88 1.60 25.94
CA ILE A 182 10.04 1.91 27.37
C ILE A 182 10.00 0.58 28.13
N ASN A 183 11.04 0.34 28.93
CA ASN A 183 11.05 -0.82 29.82
C ASN A 183 9.93 -0.68 30.84
N LYS A 184 8.96 -1.58 30.80
CA LYS A 184 7.78 -1.62 31.65
C LYS A 184 8.01 -2.37 32.98
N SER A 185 9.26 -2.78 33.26
CA SER A 185 9.60 -3.45 34.52
C SER A 185 9.24 -2.54 35.70
N GLY A 186 8.44 -3.04 36.60
CA GLY A 186 7.94 -2.32 37.76
C GLY A 186 6.68 -1.49 37.52
N TRP A 187 6.15 -1.45 36.28
CA TRP A 187 4.82 -0.88 36.05
C TRP A 187 3.75 -1.76 36.71
N GLU A 188 2.64 -1.13 37.09
CA GLU A 188 1.51 -1.80 37.72
C GLU A 188 0.20 -1.35 37.08
N VAL A 189 -0.70 -2.28 36.80
CA VAL A 189 -2.10 -1.95 36.51
C VAL A 189 -2.79 -1.78 37.87
N ILE A 190 -3.09 -0.53 38.23
CA ILE A 190 -3.69 -0.19 39.51
C ILE A 190 -5.21 -0.18 39.49
N GLU A 191 -5.80 -0.08 38.30
CA GLU A 191 -7.25 -0.13 38.10
C GLU A 191 -7.57 -0.75 36.74
N CYS A 192 -8.59 -1.61 36.71
CA CYS A 192 -9.18 -2.16 35.50
C CYS A 192 -10.69 -2.29 35.69
N SER A 193 -11.47 -1.73 34.77
CA SER A 193 -12.94 -1.77 34.86
C SER A 193 -13.53 -3.18 34.63
N SER A 194 -12.83 -4.04 33.91
CA SER A 194 -13.30 -5.38 33.56
C SER A 194 -12.14 -6.27 33.12
N GLU A 195 -12.00 -7.42 33.76
CA GLU A 195 -11.04 -8.45 33.32
C GLU A 195 -11.61 -9.86 33.52
N HIS A 196 -11.26 -10.76 32.64
CA HIS A 196 -11.60 -12.16 32.69
C HIS A 196 -10.49 -12.95 33.37
N ALA A 197 -10.83 -13.88 34.27
CA ALA A 197 -9.85 -14.73 34.93
C ALA A 197 -9.01 -15.54 33.94
N GLY A 198 -7.68 -15.39 33.99
CA GLY A 198 -6.72 -15.94 33.03
C GLY A 198 -6.42 -15.05 31.84
N ASN A 199 -7.04 -13.85 31.80
CA ASN A 199 -6.78 -12.81 30.82
C ASN A 199 -6.77 -11.42 31.49
N GLU A 200 -5.96 -11.33 32.53
CA GLU A 200 -5.87 -10.17 33.42
C GLU A 200 -5.29 -8.94 32.71
N ALA A 201 -5.61 -7.76 33.21
CA ALA A 201 -5.13 -6.50 32.63
C ALA A 201 -3.60 -6.35 32.71
N THR A 202 -2.94 -7.05 33.62
CA THR A 202 -1.47 -7.10 33.71
C THR A 202 -0.80 -7.65 32.47
N TYR A 203 -1.50 -8.46 31.66
CA TYR A 203 -0.99 -8.98 30.39
C TYR A 203 -0.82 -7.90 29.31
N MET A 204 -1.38 -6.70 29.51
CA MET A 204 -1.17 -5.57 28.60
C MET A 204 0.23 -4.96 28.72
N ILE A 205 0.94 -5.23 29.81
CA ILE A 205 2.25 -4.63 30.11
C ILE A 205 3.36 -5.67 30.35
N ASP A 206 3.10 -6.95 30.12
CA ASP A 206 4.04 -8.06 30.41
C ASP A 206 5.06 -8.35 29.30
N ASP A 207 5.00 -7.62 28.16
CA ASP A 207 5.84 -7.79 26.97
C ASP A 207 5.76 -9.19 26.34
N ASN A 208 4.65 -9.92 26.56
CA ASN A 208 4.42 -11.26 26.02
C ASN A 208 3.25 -11.26 25.03
N GLU A 209 3.54 -11.35 23.75
CA GLU A 209 2.53 -11.35 22.67
C GLU A 209 1.59 -12.58 22.70
N SER A 210 1.91 -13.60 23.49
CA SER A 210 1.05 -14.79 23.66
C SER A 210 -0.03 -14.59 24.71
N THR A 211 0.08 -13.59 25.56
CA THR A 211 -0.91 -13.21 26.56
C THR A 211 -1.74 -12.03 26.05
N TYR A 212 -2.91 -11.85 26.59
CA TYR A 212 -3.77 -10.71 26.23
C TYR A 212 -4.79 -10.43 27.34
N TRP A 213 -5.16 -9.19 27.48
CA TRP A 213 -6.28 -8.82 28.28
C TRP A 213 -7.61 -9.13 27.60
N HIS A 214 -8.61 -9.55 28.38
CA HIS A 214 -9.99 -9.68 27.92
C HIS A 214 -10.97 -9.20 28.99
N CYS A 215 -11.98 -8.43 28.59
CA CYS A 215 -13.06 -8.06 29.49
C CYS A 215 -13.87 -9.31 29.91
N LYS A 216 -14.62 -9.21 30.97
CA LYS A 216 -15.56 -10.26 31.38
C LYS A 216 -16.52 -10.59 30.26
N PHE A 217 -16.83 -11.87 30.11
CA PHE A 217 -17.75 -12.36 29.09
C PHE A 217 -18.60 -13.53 29.61
N LYS A 218 -19.64 -13.87 28.86
CA LYS A 218 -20.65 -14.87 29.24
C LYS A 218 -21.35 -14.48 30.54
N ASN A 219 -21.41 -15.36 31.52
CA ASN A 219 -22.17 -15.21 32.77
C ASN A 219 -21.31 -14.73 33.96
N GLU A 220 -20.13 -14.15 33.71
CA GLU A 220 -19.31 -13.62 34.79
C GLU A 220 -19.90 -12.36 35.41
N ALA A 221 -19.80 -12.25 36.74
CA ALA A 221 -20.23 -11.05 37.45
C ALA A 221 -19.31 -9.86 37.11
N GLY A 222 -19.89 -8.75 36.66
CA GLY A 222 -19.20 -7.53 36.33
C GLY A 222 -19.51 -7.02 34.92
N SER A 223 -18.88 -5.93 34.51
CA SER A 223 -19.18 -5.29 33.23
C SER A 223 -18.53 -6.03 32.07
N SER A 224 -19.35 -6.45 31.11
CA SER A 224 -18.94 -6.93 29.78
C SER A 224 -19.30 -5.94 28.66
N VAL A 225 -19.66 -4.73 29.03
CA VAL A 225 -20.13 -3.66 28.12
C VAL A 225 -19.15 -2.47 28.19
N PRO A 226 -18.67 -1.96 27.05
CA PRO A 226 -17.81 -0.77 26.99
C PRO A 226 -18.57 0.49 27.47
N PRO A 227 -17.86 1.57 27.83
CA PRO A 227 -16.40 1.71 27.71
C PRO A 227 -15.64 0.94 28.79
N PHE A 228 -14.47 0.42 28.41
CA PHE A 228 -13.54 -0.17 29.37
C PHE A 228 -12.40 0.82 29.61
N HIS A 229 -11.89 0.82 30.84
CA HIS A 229 -10.73 1.61 31.20
C HIS A 229 -9.78 0.81 32.09
N PHE A 230 -8.53 1.21 32.08
CA PHE A 230 -7.49 0.75 33.00
C PHE A 230 -6.52 1.90 33.27
N ILE A 231 -5.92 1.88 34.44
CA ILE A 231 -4.92 2.84 34.88
C ILE A 231 -3.63 2.08 35.14
N ILE A 232 -2.55 2.54 34.50
CA ILE A 232 -1.22 1.99 34.64
C ILE A 232 -0.35 3.00 35.40
N ASP A 233 0.22 2.58 36.54
CA ASP A 233 1.23 3.34 37.26
C ASP A 233 2.61 2.99 36.69
N MET A 234 3.23 3.94 36.01
CA MET A 234 4.56 3.80 35.41
C MET A 234 5.71 4.04 36.39
N LYS A 235 5.39 4.35 37.67
CA LYS A 235 6.33 4.58 38.80
C LYS A 235 7.26 5.77 38.65
N LYS A 236 7.24 6.47 37.55
CA LYS A 236 8.02 7.67 37.26
C LYS A 236 7.33 8.53 36.20
N GLU A 237 7.63 9.81 36.21
CA GLU A 237 7.26 10.69 35.11
C GLU A 237 8.07 10.37 33.87
N ILE A 238 7.39 10.12 32.74
CA ILE A 238 7.99 9.85 31.45
C ILE A 238 7.24 10.57 30.34
N THR A 239 7.95 10.98 29.32
CA THR A 239 7.33 11.52 28.09
C THR A 239 7.03 10.36 27.16
N ILE A 240 5.74 10.17 26.84
CA ILE A 240 5.28 9.16 25.90
C ILE A 240 5.14 9.82 24.54
N ALA A 241 5.86 9.33 23.54
CA ALA A 241 5.74 9.79 22.16
C ALA A 241 4.67 9.00 21.38
N GLN A 242 4.49 7.71 21.73
CA GLN A 242 3.55 6.81 21.06
C GLN A 242 3.10 5.71 22.02
N ILE A 243 1.88 5.25 21.83
CA ILE A 243 1.32 4.06 22.48
C ILE A 243 0.88 3.12 21.36
N ASP A 244 1.40 1.91 21.33
CA ASP A 244 0.99 0.87 20.41
C ASP A 244 0.12 -0.14 21.16
N LEU A 245 -1.04 -0.44 20.58
CA LEU A 245 -1.96 -1.44 21.09
C LEU A 245 -1.99 -2.62 20.12
N LEU A 246 -1.43 -3.75 20.55
CA LEU A 246 -1.45 -4.97 19.77
C LEU A 246 -2.76 -5.71 20.00
N ASN A 247 -3.54 -5.89 18.94
CA ASN A 247 -4.73 -6.72 18.98
C ASN A 247 -4.35 -8.21 18.95
N ARG A 248 -5.24 -9.05 19.49
CA ARG A 248 -5.09 -10.51 19.41
C ARG A 248 -4.92 -10.96 17.95
N GLY A 249 -3.95 -11.85 17.74
CA GLY A 249 -3.63 -12.40 16.41
C GLY A 249 -4.53 -13.55 15.94
N ASP A 250 -5.54 -13.95 16.72
CA ASP A 250 -6.38 -15.13 16.46
C ASP A 250 -7.59 -14.88 15.55
N GLY A 251 -7.67 -13.70 14.94
CA GLY A 251 -8.77 -13.32 14.04
C GLY A 251 -10.10 -13.05 14.75
N ALA A 252 -10.09 -12.83 16.07
CA ALA A 252 -11.28 -12.52 16.84
C ALA A 252 -11.94 -11.22 16.33
N ALA A 253 -13.22 -11.31 15.98
CA ALA A 253 -13.96 -10.24 15.31
C ALA A 253 -14.18 -8.96 16.15
N ASN A 254 -13.89 -8.98 17.44
CA ASN A 254 -14.20 -7.93 18.42
C ASN A 254 -12.96 -7.23 18.99
N ASN A 255 -11.94 -7.07 18.19
CA ASN A 255 -10.74 -6.33 18.57
C ASN A 255 -11.05 -4.84 18.82
N ILE A 256 -10.17 -4.19 19.57
CA ILE A 256 -10.23 -2.75 19.84
C ILE A 256 -10.28 -2.01 18.50
N LYS A 257 -11.27 -1.13 18.33
CA LYS A 257 -11.48 -0.37 17.11
C LYS A 257 -11.03 1.09 17.25
N TRP A 258 -11.05 1.61 18.45
CA TRP A 258 -10.62 2.98 18.78
C TRP A 258 -10.34 3.13 20.27
N VAL A 259 -9.53 4.10 20.61
CA VAL A 259 -9.15 4.49 21.98
C VAL A 259 -9.24 6.01 22.10
N GLU A 260 -9.65 6.47 23.25
CA GLU A 260 -9.60 7.89 23.63
C GLU A 260 -8.44 8.17 24.57
#